data_cf94b9c01322e007b82bcd7dbe438583
#
_entry.id   cf94b9c01322e007b82bcd7dbe438583
#
_cell.length_a   1.000
_cell.length_b   1.000
_cell.length_c   1.000
_cell.angle_alpha   90.00
_cell.angle_beta   90.00
_cell.angle_gamma   90.00
#
_symmetry.space_group_name_H-M   'P 1'
#
loop_
_entity.id
_entity.type
_entity.pdbx_description
1 polymer ?
#
loop_
_entity_poly.entity_id
_entity_poly.type
_entity_poly.pdbx_seq_one_letter_code
_entity_poly.pdbx_strand_id
1 'polypeptide(L)'
;MSEKILEVKDLVVEFKTDRGTIKAVNGVNFDVFKGKTVGIVGESGSGKSVSALAIMGLIPNPPGRVASGQILFNGRSLVNMEASEMRKIRGNKIAMIFQEPMTSLNPVFTIGNQIEEVIELHQPQLSRKEREAKAVDMLRLVGIPAPEKRVKEYPHQLSGGMRQRVMIAIALSCEPDVLIADEPTTALDVTIQAQILELMKKLQKELGMGIILITHDLGVVAETCDTVAVMYCGQIVETADVKTLFNHPRHPYTKGLMDSIPSFDSTTGHKKDRLKTIEGMVPSLFDLPAGCNFQDRCVNVTEQCRGSLGEPMLREMELPQHRAACFNPLKEFEGKGL
;
A
#
# COMPACT_ATOMS: atom_id res chain seq x y z
N MET A 1 20.28 11.07 -7.17
CA MET A 1 19.41 10.42 -6.15
C MET A 1 17.99 10.90 -6.41
N SER A 2 16.99 10.03 -6.37
CA SER A 2 15.59 10.43 -6.53
C SER A 2 15.17 11.33 -5.36
N GLU A 3 14.35 12.33 -5.63
CA GLU A 3 13.82 13.27 -4.64
C GLU A 3 12.85 12.55 -3.69
N LYS A 4 13.06 12.70 -2.38
CA LYS A 4 12.16 12.17 -1.37
C LYS A 4 10.97 13.12 -1.20
N ILE A 5 9.76 12.63 -1.45
CA ILE A 5 8.53 13.44 -1.43
C ILE A 5 7.64 13.18 -0.21
N LEU A 6 7.70 11.95 0.35
CA LEU A 6 6.98 11.61 1.58
C LEU A 6 7.90 10.81 2.51
N GLU A 7 7.89 11.16 3.80
CA GLU A 7 8.61 10.44 4.84
C GLU A 7 7.65 10.08 5.96
N VAL A 8 7.64 8.82 6.37
CA VAL A 8 6.93 8.33 7.55
C VAL A 8 7.97 7.90 8.57
N LYS A 9 7.95 8.51 9.77
CA LYS A 9 8.94 8.31 10.83
C LYS A 9 8.26 7.95 12.14
N ASP A 10 8.60 6.78 12.69
CA ASP A 10 8.16 6.27 13.99
C ASP A 10 6.64 6.38 14.18
N LEU A 11 5.87 6.16 13.12
CA LEU A 11 4.42 6.32 13.11
C LEU A 11 3.75 5.33 14.05
N VAL A 12 2.96 5.86 14.99
CA VAL A 12 2.12 5.07 15.89
C VAL A 12 0.67 5.51 15.72
N VAL A 13 -0.21 4.55 15.42
CA VAL A 13 -1.65 4.75 15.35
C VAL A 13 -2.34 3.84 16.35
N GLU A 14 -3.15 4.44 17.22
CA GLU A 14 -3.87 3.76 18.29
C GLU A 14 -5.36 3.83 18.08
N PHE A 15 -6.06 2.80 18.54
CA PHE A 15 -7.53 2.78 18.63
C PHE A 15 -7.96 2.45 20.06
N LYS A 16 -8.82 3.29 20.59
CA LYS A 16 -9.44 3.07 21.90
C LYS A 16 -10.70 2.22 21.70
N THR A 17 -10.74 1.08 22.37
CA THR A 17 -11.86 0.14 22.34
C THR A 17 -12.35 -0.16 23.75
N ASP A 18 -13.48 -0.83 23.87
CA ASP A 18 -14.02 -1.26 25.18
C ASP A 18 -13.08 -2.24 25.93
N ARG A 19 -12.22 -2.97 25.20
CA ARG A 19 -11.22 -3.91 25.74
C ARG A 19 -9.87 -3.27 26.08
N GLY A 20 -9.67 -1.99 25.74
CA GLY A 20 -8.43 -1.27 25.94
C GLY A 20 -7.93 -0.57 24.67
N THR A 21 -6.73 -0.02 24.73
CA THR A 21 -6.09 0.65 23.59
C THR A 21 -5.20 -0.32 22.85
N ILE A 22 -5.37 -0.42 21.54
CA ILE A 22 -4.50 -1.21 20.65
C ILE A 22 -3.68 -0.29 19.76
N LYS A 23 -2.45 -0.72 19.45
CA LYS A 23 -1.59 -0.08 18.46
C LYS A 23 -1.72 -0.83 17.13
N ALA A 24 -2.52 -0.27 16.21
CA ALA A 24 -2.67 -0.85 14.87
C ALA A 24 -1.45 -0.58 13.98
N VAL A 25 -0.69 0.47 14.28
CA VAL A 25 0.62 0.80 13.70
C VAL A 25 1.54 1.16 14.86
N ASN A 26 2.74 0.58 14.90
CA ASN A 26 3.68 0.72 16.02
C ASN A 26 5.11 0.95 15.52
N GLY A 27 5.52 2.21 15.40
CA GLY A 27 6.88 2.61 15.04
C GLY A 27 7.22 2.37 13.56
N VAL A 28 6.27 2.60 12.64
CA VAL A 28 6.47 2.36 11.21
C VAL A 28 7.31 3.47 10.58
N ASN A 29 8.29 3.05 9.76
CA ASN A 29 9.24 3.93 9.06
C ASN A 29 9.37 3.53 7.60
N PHE A 30 9.07 4.44 6.65
CA PHE A 30 9.36 4.27 5.24
C PHE A 30 9.36 5.61 4.49
N ASP A 31 9.98 5.62 3.33
CA ASP A 31 10.12 6.78 2.46
C ASP A 31 9.49 6.54 1.10
N VAL A 32 8.94 7.59 0.49
CA VAL A 32 8.46 7.58 -0.90
C VAL A 32 9.26 8.57 -1.71
N PHE A 33 9.79 8.10 -2.83
CA PHE A 33 10.59 8.90 -3.74
C PHE A 33 9.83 9.18 -5.04
N LYS A 34 10.12 10.31 -5.65
CA LYS A 34 9.55 10.71 -6.94
C LYS A 34 9.86 9.67 -8.01
N GLY A 35 8.83 9.24 -8.75
CA GLY A 35 8.95 8.25 -9.81
C GLY A 35 9.29 6.83 -9.33
N LYS A 36 9.13 6.53 -8.02
CA LYS A 36 9.42 5.24 -7.42
C LYS A 36 8.18 4.64 -6.75
N THR A 37 8.15 3.31 -6.70
CA THR A 37 7.08 2.56 -6.01
C THR A 37 7.64 1.89 -4.76
N VAL A 38 7.04 2.17 -3.60
CA VAL A 38 7.23 1.40 -2.37
C VAL A 38 6.06 0.44 -2.19
N GLY A 39 6.35 -0.85 -2.08
CA GLY A 39 5.36 -1.88 -1.73
C GLY A 39 5.25 -2.03 -0.22
N ILE A 40 4.04 -2.03 0.32
CA ILE A 40 3.76 -2.40 1.71
C ILE A 40 2.98 -3.71 1.69
N VAL A 41 3.61 -4.78 2.19
CA VAL A 41 3.06 -6.15 2.11
C VAL A 41 2.90 -6.76 3.49
N GLY A 42 2.00 -7.73 3.61
CA GLY A 42 1.75 -8.48 4.84
C GLY A 42 0.34 -9.05 4.87
N GLU A 43 0.07 -9.91 5.84
CA GLU A 43 -1.25 -10.52 6.02
C GLU A 43 -2.33 -9.47 6.37
N SER A 44 -3.61 -9.84 6.23
CA SER A 44 -4.73 -8.99 6.65
C SER A 44 -4.60 -8.61 8.13
N GLY A 45 -4.94 -7.37 8.48
CA GLY A 45 -4.82 -6.86 9.85
C GLY A 45 -3.41 -6.44 10.28
N SER A 46 -2.39 -6.51 9.40
CA SER A 46 -1.01 -6.11 9.75
C SER A 46 -0.80 -4.59 9.90
N GLY A 47 -1.81 -3.74 9.58
CA GLY A 47 -1.75 -2.28 9.74
C GLY A 47 -1.49 -1.49 8.46
N LYS A 48 -1.40 -2.13 7.29
CA LYS A 48 -1.09 -1.50 5.98
C LYS A 48 -2.05 -0.36 5.64
N SER A 49 -3.34 -0.66 5.55
CA SER A 49 -4.38 0.34 5.22
C SER A 49 -4.50 1.42 6.29
N VAL A 50 -4.26 1.08 7.58
CA VAL A 50 -4.25 2.06 8.67
C VAL A 50 -3.10 3.07 8.47
N SER A 51 -1.93 2.62 8.03
CA SER A 51 -0.81 3.52 7.71
C SER A 51 -1.16 4.46 6.56
N ALA A 52 -1.83 3.96 5.50
CA ALA A 52 -2.33 4.78 4.40
C ALA A 52 -3.36 5.82 4.85
N LEU A 53 -4.34 5.41 5.67
CA LEU A 53 -5.35 6.31 6.22
C LEU A 53 -4.74 7.38 7.13
N ALA A 54 -3.65 7.05 7.86
CA ALA A 54 -2.93 8.04 8.67
C ALA A 54 -2.26 9.11 7.80
N ILE A 55 -1.64 8.72 6.68
CA ILE A 55 -1.05 9.66 5.70
C ILE A 55 -2.13 10.58 5.13
N MET A 56 -3.30 10.02 4.81
CA MET A 56 -4.44 10.78 4.29
C MET A 56 -5.14 11.63 5.36
N GLY A 57 -4.78 11.51 6.66
CA GLY A 57 -5.50 12.16 7.75
C GLY A 57 -6.95 11.69 7.86
N LEU A 58 -7.21 10.41 7.57
CA LEU A 58 -8.54 9.79 7.54
C LEU A 58 -8.77 8.80 8.70
N ILE A 59 -7.88 8.77 9.69
CA ILE A 59 -8.13 7.99 10.91
C ILE A 59 -9.33 8.60 11.65
N PRO A 60 -10.41 7.83 11.87
CA PRO A 60 -11.58 8.35 12.56
C PRO A 60 -11.23 8.64 14.03
N ASN A 61 -11.49 9.86 14.49
CA ASN A 61 -11.22 10.26 15.87
C ASN A 61 -12.50 10.85 16.50
N PRO A 62 -13.10 10.18 17.52
CA PRO A 62 -12.79 8.87 18.03
C PRO A 62 -13.17 7.72 17.08
N PRO A 63 -12.70 6.45 17.20
CA PRO A 63 -11.89 5.89 18.31
C PRO A 63 -10.39 5.92 18.07
N GLY A 64 -9.90 6.25 16.85
CA GLY A 64 -8.50 6.21 16.47
C GLY A 64 -7.80 7.54 16.62
N ARG A 65 -6.47 7.50 16.70
CA ARG A 65 -5.59 8.69 16.64
C ARG A 65 -4.19 8.34 16.18
N VAL A 66 -3.51 9.30 15.59
CA VAL A 66 -2.05 9.27 15.45
C VAL A 66 -1.48 9.63 16.83
N ALA A 67 -0.89 8.66 17.53
CA ALA A 67 -0.42 8.82 18.91
C ALA A 67 0.98 9.46 18.96
N SER A 68 1.86 9.10 18.01
CA SER A 68 3.21 9.66 17.88
C SER A 68 3.75 9.44 16.47
N GLY A 69 4.96 9.97 16.22
CA GLY A 69 5.64 9.89 14.94
C GLY A 69 5.38 11.10 14.05
N GLN A 70 5.94 11.04 12.85
CA GLN A 70 5.86 12.11 11.85
C GLN A 70 5.46 11.56 10.49
N ILE A 71 4.67 12.33 9.77
CA ILE A 71 4.39 12.12 8.35
C ILE A 71 4.75 13.45 7.67
N LEU A 72 5.82 13.46 6.89
CA LEU A 72 6.34 14.66 6.25
C LEU A 72 6.11 14.57 4.74
N PHE A 73 5.37 15.50 4.19
CA PHE A 73 5.18 15.65 2.75
C PHE A 73 5.93 16.90 2.28
N ASN A 74 6.93 16.72 1.41
CA ASN A 74 7.85 17.77 0.99
C ASN A 74 8.41 18.58 2.19
N GLY A 75 8.78 17.88 3.27
CA GLY A 75 9.30 18.47 4.51
C GLY A 75 8.23 19.07 5.45
N ARG A 76 6.96 19.16 5.05
CA ARG A 76 5.87 19.70 5.86
C ARG A 76 5.12 18.57 6.58
N SER A 77 4.92 18.71 7.90
CA SER A 77 4.16 17.72 8.68
C SER A 77 2.69 17.70 8.30
N LEU A 78 2.16 16.48 8.07
CA LEU A 78 0.74 16.21 7.88
C LEU A 78 0.03 15.87 9.20
N VAL A 79 0.78 15.45 10.22
CA VAL A 79 0.22 15.11 11.54
C VAL A 79 -0.27 16.38 12.21
N ASN A 80 -1.51 16.34 12.70
CA ASN A 80 -2.21 17.47 13.32
C ASN A 80 -2.33 18.73 12.42
N MET A 81 -2.27 18.53 11.10
CA MET A 81 -2.51 19.63 10.15
C MET A 81 -3.97 20.07 10.22
N GLU A 82 -4.19 21.38 10.12
CA GLU A 82 -5.54 21.94 10.05
C GLU A 82 -6.38 21.32 8.91
N ALA A 83 -7.66 21.03 9.20
CA ALA A 83 -8.53 20.33 8.24
C ALA A 83 -8.66 21.08 6.90
N SER A 84 -8.61 22.42 6.92
CA SER A 84 -8.64 23.28 5.74
C SER A 84 -7.41 23.09 4.86
N GLU A 85 -6.23 22.96 5.47
CA GLU A 85 -4.97 22.73 4.77
C GLU A 85 -4.87 21.28 4.24
N MET A 86 -5.30 20.31 5.07
CA MET A 86 -5.31 18.90 4.65
C MET A 86 -6.24 18.67 3.46
N ARG A 87 -7.37 19.37 3.37
CA ARG A 87 -8.26 19.32 2.18
C ARG A 87 -7.59 19.80 0.89
N LYS A 88 -6.65 20.75 0.97
CA LYS A 88 -5.88 21.22 -0.21
C LYS A 88 -4.87 20.18 -0.69
N ILE A 89 -4.42 19.27 0.18
CA ILE A 89 -3.46 18.22 -0.11
C ILE A 89 -4.17 16.96 -0.60
N ARG A 90 -5.22 16.54 0.12
CA ARG A 90 -5.97 15.33 -0.17
C ARG A 90 -6.70 15.43 -1.51
N GLY A 91 -6.48 14.44 -2.41
CA GLY A 91 -7.05 14.40 -3.74
C GLY A 91 -6.34 15.30 -4.77
N ASN A 92 -5.51 16.23 -4.31
CA ASN A 92 -4.73 17.15 -5.16
C ASN A 92 -3.25 16.72 -5.23
N LYS A 93 -2.58 16.65 -4.08
CA LYS A 93 -1.14 16.33 -3.97
C LYS A 93 -0.88 14.90 -3.55
N ILE A 94 -1.74 14.37 -2.69
CA ILE A 94 -1.74 12.97 -2.29
C ILE A 94 -3.13 12.42 -2.59
N ALA A 95 -3.21 11.45 -3.49
CA ALA A 95 -4.44 10.77 -3.86
C ALA A 95 -4.43 9.31 -3.38
N MET A 96 -5.61 8.72 -3.23
CA MET A 96 -5.75 7.34 -2.78
C MET A 96 -6.79 6.58 -3.60
N ILE A 97 -6.43 5.37 -4.01
CA ILE A 97 -7.32 4.35 -4.54
C ILE A 97 -7.63 3.41 -3.38
N PHE A 98 -8.91 3.31 -3.01
CA PHE A 98 -9.39 2.46 -1.92
C PHE A 98 -9.61 1.03 -2.37
N GLN A 99 -9.61 0.09 -1.41
CA GLN A 99 -9.64 -1.36 -1.62
C GLN A 99 -10.87 -1.85 -2.41
N GLU A 100 -12.04 -1.20 -2.28
CA GLU A 100 -13.27 -1.69 -2.90
C GLU A 100 -13.85 -0.71 -3.93
N PRO A 101 -13.72 -1.01 -5.25
CA PRO A 101 -14.30 -0.16 -6.30
C PRO A 101 -15.83 -0.06 -6.24
N MET A 102 -16.47 -1.09 -5.70
CA MET A 102 -17.93 -1.17 -5.66
C MET A 102 -18.56 -0.20 -4.67
N THR A 103 -17.86 0.09 -3.58
CA THR A 103 -18.33 0.98 -2.50
C THR A 103 -17.76 2.39 -2.63
N SER A 104 -16.68 2.57 -3.39
CA SER A 104 -15.99 3.85 -3.54
C SER A 104 -16.66 4.79 -4.53
N LEU A 105 -17.32 4.26 -5.58
CA LEU A 105 -18.08 5.08 -6.54
C LEU A 105 -19.51 5.27 -6.04
N ASN A 106 -19.96 6.51 -5.98
CA ASN A 106 -21.33 6.83 -5.60
C ASN A 106 -22.31 6.41 -6.72
N PRO A 107 -23.25 5.46 -6.48
CA PRO A 107 -24.10 4.89 -7.52
C PRO A 107 -25.15 5.87 -8.09
N VAL A 108 -25.43 6.98 -7.42
CA VAL A 108 -26.45 7.95 -7.83
C VAL A 108 -25.90 9.13 -8.63
N PHE A 109 -24.58 9.22 -8.78
CA PHE A 109 -23.91 10.22 -9.63
C PHE A 109 -23.29 9.58 -10.87
N THR A 110 -23.29 10.32 -11.99
CA THR A 110 -22.58 9.86 -13.18
C THR A 110 -21.07 9.83 -12.97
N ILE A 111 -20.37 9.10 -13.82
CA ILE A 111 -18.91 9.04 -13.81
C ILE A 111 -18.30 10.44 -13.96
N GLY A 112 -18.84 11.23 -14.91
CA GLY A 112 -18.41 12.61 -15.12
C GLY A 112 -18.56 13.49 -13.89
N ASN A 113 -19.72 13.45 -13.24
CA ASN A 113 -19.95 14.24 -12.03
C ASN A 113 -18.90 13.95 -10.95
N GLN A 114 -18.52 12.67 -10.76
CA GLN A 114 -17.57 12.28 -9.71
C GLN A 114 -16.13 12.69 -10.04
N ILE A 115 -15.73 12.71 -11.32
CA ILE A 115 -14.43 13.22 -11.75
C ILE A 115 -14.42 14.75 -11.66
N GLU A 116 -15.48 15.41 -12.15
CA GLU A 116 -15.62 16.86 -12.14
C GLU A 116 -15.61 17.45 -10.71
N GLU A 117 -16.20 16.74 -9.73
CA GLU A 117 -16.21 17.17 -8.32
C GLU A 117 -14.79 17.39 -7.79
N VAL A 118 -13.87 16.47 -8.04
CA VAL A 118 -12.48 16.60 -7.61
C VAL A 118 -11.79 17.75 -8.35
N ILE A 119 -12.04 17.89 -9.65
CA ILE A 119 -11.47 18.98 -10.46
C ILE A 119 -12.01 20.33 -9.95
N GLU A 120 -13.31 20.46 -9.70
CA GLU A 120 -13.94 21.69 -9.22
C GLU A 120 -13.37 22.12 -7.86
N LEU A 121 -13.19 21.15 -6.96
CA LEU A 121 -12.68 21.43 -5.62
C LEU A 121 -11.22 21.96 -5.64
N HIS A 122 -10.39 21.44 -6.54
CA HIS A 122 -8.95 21.74 -6.54
C HIS A 122 -8.51 22.68 -7.68
N GLN A 123 -9.33 22.86 -8.70
CA GLN A 123 -9.06 23.73 -9.87
C GLN A 123 -10.26 24.65 -10.14
N PRO A 124 -10.69 25.47 -9.15
CA PRO A 124 -11.90 26.29 -9.24
C PRO A 124 -11.85 27.35 -10.35
N GLN A 125 -10.66 27.61 -10.92
CA GLN A 125 -10.48 28.52 -12.04
C GLN A 125 -11.02 27.97 -13.37
N LEU A 126 -11.21 26.64 -13.47
CA LEU A 126 -11.72 26.01 -14.69
C LEU A 126 -13.23 26.22 -14.82
N SER A 127 -13.68 26.63 -16.00
CA SER A 127 -15.09 26.68 -16.33
C SER A 127 -15.70 25.26 -16.34
N ARG A 128 -17.03 25.18 -16.22
CA ARG A 128 -17.74 23.91 -16.31
C ARG A 128 -17.38 23.11 -17.58
N LYS A 129 -17.32 23.78 -18.75
CA LYS A 129 -16.98 23.14 -20.01
C LYS A 129 -15.56 22.55 -20.02
N GLU A 130 -14.60 23.24 -19.40
CA GLU A 130 -13.22 22.76 -19.27
C GLU A 130 -13.15 21.55 -18.32
N ARG A 131 -13.91 21.55 -17.22
CA ARG A 131 -13.99 20.40 -16.30
C ARG A 131 -14.60 19.17 -16.98
N GLU A 132 -15.71 19.34 -17.73
CA GLU A 132 -16.32 18.26 -18.51
C GLU A 132 -15.31 17.69 -19.55
N ALA A 133 -14.57 18.55 -20.26
CA ALA A 133 -13.56 18.12 -21.21
C ALA A 133 -12.43 17.35 -20.51
N LYS A 134 -11.92 17.87 -19.37
CA LYS A 134 -10.89 17.21 -18.59
C LYS A 134 -11.36 15.85 -18.04
N ALA A 135 -12.61 15.71 -17.61
CA ALA A 135 -13.18 14.43 -17.18
C ALA A 135 -13.15 13.38 -18.30
N VAL A 136 -13.49 13.78 -19.54
CA VAL A 136 -13.39 12.92 -20.72
C VAL A 136 -11.93 12.54 -21.00
N ASP A 137 -11.00 13.49 -20.90
CA ASP A 137 -9.56 13.23 -21.12
C ASP A 137 -8.99 12.28 -20.07
N MET A 138 -9.42 12.38 -18.81
CA MET A 138 -9.04 11.44 -17.77
C MET A 138 -9.52 10.02 -18.05
N LEU A 139 -10.77 9.86 -18.53
CA LEU A 139 -11.28 8.55 -18.95
C LEU A 139 -10.51 7.98 -20.15
N ARG A 140 -10.10 8.83 -21.09
CA ARG A 140 -9.27 8.44 -22.23
C ARG A 140 -7.88 8.01 -21.77
N LEU A 141 -7.27 8.74 -20.84
CA LEU A 141 -5.95 8.44 -20.25
C LEU A 141 -5.89 7.06 -19.61
N VAL A 142 -6.94 6.67 -18.88
CA VAL A 142 -7.03 5.34 -18.25
C VAL A 142 -7.55 4.24 -19.19
N GLY A 143 -7.75 4.56 -20.49
CA GLY A 143 -8.12 3.58 -21.50
C GLY A 143 -9.59 3.12 -21.44
N ILE A 144 -10.50 3.97 -21.00
CA ILE A 144 -11.95 3.71 -21.08
C ILE A 144 -12.41 3.90 -22.54
N PRO A 145 -13.06 2.91 -23.19
CA PRO A 145 -13.56 3.03 -24.56
C PRO A 145 -14.75 3.98 -24.62
N ALA A 146 -14.84 4.79 -25.69
CA ALA A 146 -15.89 5.78 -25.91
C ALA A 146 -16.11 6.72 -24.70
N PRO A 147 -15.07 7.44 -24.23
CA PRO A 147 -15.11 8.21 -22.98
C PRO A 147 -16.19 9.29 -22.99
N GLU A 148 -16.51 9.90 -24.13
CA GLU A 148 -17.56 10.91 -24.33
C GLU A 148 -18.97 10.37 -24.01
N LYS A 149 -19.18 9.06 -24.19
CA LYS A 149 -20.41 8.36 -23.80
C LYS A 149 -20.34 7.94 -22.32
N ARG A 150 -19.23 7.31 -21.91
CA ARG A 150 -19.07 6.74 -20.57
C ARG A 150 -19.10 7.78 -19.45
N VAL A 151 -18.65 9.00 -19.71
CA VAL A 151 -18.71 10.12 -18.76
C VAL A 151 -20.14 10.40 -18.25
N LYS A 152 -21.18 10.09 -19.07
CA LYS A 152 -22.60 10.28 -18.75
C LYS A 152 -23.26 9.06 -18.10
N GLU A 153 -22.57 7.94 -18.03
CA GLU A 153 -23.09 6.70 -17.46
C GLU A 153 -22.88 6.66 -15.93
N TYR A 154 -23.61 5.78 -15.27
CA TYR A 154 -23.52 5.53 -13.83
C TYR A 154 -22.63 4.33 -13.54
N PRO A 155 -22.06 4.21 -12.32
CA PRO A 155 -21.17 3.10 -11.98
C PRO A 155 -21.72 1.70 -12.26
N HIS A 156 -23.01 1.46 -12.04
CA HIS A 156 -23.66 0.17 -12.27
C HIS A 156 -23.72 -0.23 -13.76
N GLN A 157 -23.53 0.69 -14.68
CA GLN A 157 -23.51 0.43 -16.12
C GLN A 157 -22.11 0.01 -16.63
N LEU A 158 -21.09 0.03 -15.75
CA LEU A 158 -19.71 -0.30 -16.07
C LEU A 158 -19.32 -1.68 -15.54
N SER A 159 -18.40 -2.37 -16.22
CA SER A 159 -17.77 -3.59 -15.70
C SER A 159 -16.85 -3.28 -14.50
N GLY A 160 -16.47 -4.31 -13.73
CA GLY A 160 -15.57 -4.15 -12.59
C GLY A 160 -14.24 -3.48 -12.95
N GLY A 161 -13.59 -3.95 -14.01
CA GLY A 161 -12.34 -3.34 -14.50
C GLY A 161 -12.52 -1.90 -15.01
N MET A 162 -13.67 -1.56 -15.59
CA MET A 162 -13.96 -0.18 -15.98
C MET A 162 -14.17 0.71 -14.76
N ARG A 163 -14.86 0.23 -13.73
CA ARG A 163 -15.00 0.99 -12.46
C ARG A 163 -13.65 1.25 -11.81
N GLN A 164 -12.76 0.25 -11.80
CA GLN A 164 -11.39 0.43 -11.30
C GLN A 164 -10.62 1.50 -12.08
N ARG A 165 -10.72 1.50 -13.42
CA ARG A 165 -10.11 2.54 -14.26
C ARG A 165 -10.70 3.93 -13.97
N VAL A 166 -12.01 4.02 -13.71
CA VAL A 166 -12.65 5.27 -13.29
C VAL A 166 -12.10 5.77 -11.95
N MET A 167 -11.92 4.89 -10.96
CA MET A 167 -11.30 5.28 -9.68
C MET A 167 -9.87 5.79 -9.86
N ILE A 168 -9.09 5.17 -10.75
CA ILE A 168 -7.76 5.66 -11.11
C ILE A 168 -7.88 7.04 -11.78
N ALA A 169 -8.84 7.25 -12.69
CA ALA A 169 -9.07 8.54 -13.33
C ALA A 169 -9.41 9.64 -12.31
N ILE A 170 -10.28 9.34 -11.33
CA ILE A 170 -10.60 10.24 -10.21
C ILE A 170 -9.35 10.58 -9.41
N ALA A 171 -8.59 9.57 -9.00
CA ALA A 171 -7.38 9.77 -8.20
C ALA A 171 -6.31 10.60 -8.93
N LEU A 172 -6.21 10.48 -10.24
CA LEU A 172 -5.22 11.18 -11.06
C LEU A 172 -5.70 12.52 -11.65
N SER A 173 -6.97 12.90 -11.45
CA SER A 173 -7.56 14.09 -12.10
C SER A 173 -6.88 15.41 -11.73
N CYS A 174 -6.15 15.46 -10.62
CA CYS A 174 -5.34 16.60 -10.19
C CYS A 174 -3.82 16.38 -10.28
N GLU A 175 -3.36 15.32 -10.95
CA GLU A 175 -1.94 15.00 -11.16
C GLU A 175 -1.15 14.98 -9.84
N PRO A 176 -1.46 14.04 -8.92
CA PRO A 176 -0.88 14.03 -7.60
C PRO A 176 0.62 13.70 -7.61
N ASP A 177 1.36 14.23 -6.64
CA ASP A 177 2.76 13.91 -6.42
C ASP A 177 2.93 12.49 -5.82
N VAL A 178 1.94 12.03 -5.02
CA VAL A 178 1.89 10.70 -4.39
C VAL A 178 0.55 10.04 -4.64
N LEU A 179 0.58 8.79 -5.12
CA LEU A 179 -0.59 7.92 -5.23
C LEU A 179 -0.47 6.77 -4.23
N ILE A 180 -1.45 6.64 -3.35
CA ILE A 180 -1.62 5.48 -2.47
C ILE A 180 -2.62 4.54 -3.14
N ALA A 181 -2.21 3.31 -3.42
CA ALA A 181 -3.05 2.29 -4.01
C ALA A 181 -3.22 1.14 -3.00
N ASP A 182 -4.36 1.13 -2.32
CA ASP A 182 -4.69 0.13 -1.31
C ASP A 182 -5.44 -1.04 -1.95
N GLU A 183 -4.73 -2.14 -2.18
CA GLU A 183 -5.21 -3.35 -2.86
C GLU A 183 -5.96 -3.05 -4.19
N PRO A 184 -5.36 -2.30 -5.12
CA PRO A 184 -6.05 -1.72 -6.26
C PRO A 184 -6.60 -2.75 -7.26
N THR A 185 -6.24 -4.01 -7.11
CA THR A 185 -6.62 -5.10 -8.04
C THR A 185 -7.40 -6.23 -7.36
N THR A 186 -7.75 -6.08 -6.09
CA THR A 186 -8.57 -7.06 -5.37
C THR A 186 -9.92 -7.25 -6.06
N ALA A 187 -10.38 -8.51 -6.16
CA ALA A 187 -11.61 -8.93 -6.84
C ALA A 187 -11.64 -8.71 -8.36
N LEU A 188 -10.50 -8.50 -9.01
CA LEU A 188 -10.37 -8.50 -10.46
C LEU A 188 -9.78 -9.83 -10.95
N ASP A 189 -10.12 -10.22 -12.18
CA ASP A 189 -9.44 -11.34 -12.82
C ASP A 189 -7.98 -11.00 -13.16
N VAL A 190 -7.14 -12.04 -13.30
CA VAL A 190 -5.68 -11.91 -13.49
C VAL A 190 -5.32 -11.03 -14.69
N THR A 191 -6.10 -11.12 -15.78
CA THR A 191 -5.85 -10.34 -16.99
C THR A 191 -6.09 -8.85 -16.76
N ILE A 192 -7.21 -8.51 -16.12
CA ILE A 192 -7.54 -7.11 -15.78
C ILE A 192 -6.57 -6.57 -14.73
N GLN A 193 -6.18 -7.40 -13.74
CA GLN A 193 -5.14 -7.04 -12.76
C GLN A 193 -3.84 -6.60 -13.46
N ALA A 194 -3.30 -7.42 -14.36
CA ALA A 194 -2.09 -7.09 -15.12
C ALA A 194 -2.22 -5.77 -15.90
N GLN A 195 -3.35 -5.57 -16.58
CA GLN A 195 -3.63 -4.33 -17.31
C GLN A 195 -3.69 -3.08 -16.42
N ILE A 196 -4.26 -3.19 -15.22
CA ILE A 196 -4.32 -2.08 -14.25
C ILE A 196 -2.92 -1.73 -13.73
N LEU A 197 -2.10 -2.74 -13.40
CA LEU A 197 -0.74 -2.54 -12.91
C LEU A 197 0.16 -1.91 -13.98
N GLU A 198 0.05 -2.39 -15.23
CA GLU A 198 0.76 -1.80 -16.37
C GLU A 198 0.35 -0.34 -16.60
N LEU A 199 -0.96 -0.05 -16.54
CA LEU A 199 -1.49 1.31 -16.62
C LEU A 199 -0.89 2.20 -15.53
N MET A 200 -0.90 1.76 -14.26
CA MET A 200 -0.34 2.52 -13.15
C MET A 200 1.17 2.78 -13.33
N LYS A 201 1.93 1.78 -13.79
CA LYS A 201 3.37 1.91 -14.06
C LYS A 201 3.65 2.89 -15.22
N LYS A 202 2.81 2.89 -16.27
CA LYS A 202 2.89 3.85 -17.36
C LYS A 202 2.64 5.27 -16.84
N LEU A 203 1.53 5.48 -16.12
CA LEU A 203 1.14 6.79 -15.60
C LEU A 203 2.13 7.32 -14.56
N GLN A 204 2.73 6.45 -13.72
CA GLN A 204 3.81 6.81 -12.83
C GLN A 204 4.99 7.44 -13.59
N LYS A 205 5.42 6.82 -14.69
CA LYS A 205 6.52 7.33 -15.50
C LYS A 205 6.18 8.65 -16.20
N GLU A 206 4.96 8.77 -16.72
CA GLU A 206 4.50 9.97 -17.44
C GLU A 206 4.33 11.16 -16.49
N LEU A 207 3.77 10.95 -15.30
CA LEU A 207 3.50 12.00 -14.32
C LEU A 207 4.64 12.21 -13.31
N GLY A 208 5.58 11.26 -13.23
CA GLY A 208 6.69 11.34 -12.29
C GLY A 208 6.29 11.18 -10.81
N MET A 209 5.08 10.66 -10.53
CA MET A 209 4.57 10.51 -9.17
C MET A 209 5.23 9.37 -8.39
N GLY A 210 5.31 9.47 -7.06
CA GLY A 210 5.62 8.34 -6.18
C GLY A 210 4.39 7.48 -5.93
N ILE A 211 4.56 6.15 -5.81
CA ILE A 211 3.45 5.23 -5.52
C ILE A 211 3.72 4.50 -4.20
N ILE A 212 2.70 4.43 -3.34
CA ILE A 212 2.61 3.48 -2.23
C ILE A 212 1.64 2.39 -2.68
N LEU A 213 2.15 1.19 -2.93
CA LEU A 213 1.33 0.03 -3.32
C LEU A 213 1.14 -0.89 -2.14
N ILE A 214 -0.08 -0.98 -1.63
CA ILE A 214 -0.46 -1.92 -0.59
C ILE A 214 -1.06 -3.16 -1.27
N THR A 215 -0.51 -4.31 -0.99
CA THR A 215 -1.00 -5.59 -1.52
C THR A 215 -0.55 -6.76 -0.65
N HIS A 216 -1.24 -7.88 -0.76
CA HIS A 216 -0.81 -9.17 -0.22
C HIS A 216 -0.19 -10.07 -1.31
N ASP A 217 -0.20 -9.64 -2.57
CA ASP A 217 0.35 -10.38 -3.71
C ASP A 217 1.82 -10.01 -3.95
N LEU A 218 2.73 -10.89 -3.54
CA LEU A 218 4.16 -10.72 -3.72
C LEU A 218 4.60 -10.81 -5.20
N GLY A 219 3.83 -11.47 -6.06
CA GLY A 219 4.08 -11.49 -7.51
C GLY A 219 3.93 -10.09 -8.10
N VAL A 220 2.86 -9.39 -7.72
CA VAL A 220 2.64 -7.98 -8.08
C VAL A 220 3.78 -7.09 -7.58
N VAL A 221 4.24 -7.32 -6.35
CA VAL A 221 5.34 -6.55 -5.74
C VAL A 221 6.64 -6.75 -6.53
N ALA A 222 6.97 -7.99 -6.89
CA ALA A 222 8.16 -8.32 -7.66
C ALA A 222 8.24 -7.58 -9.00
N GLU A 223 7.10 -7.40 -9.66
CA GLU A 223 7.01 -6.75 -10.97
C GLU A 223 6.92 -5.22 -10.92
N THR A 224 6.35 -4.66 -9.84
CA THR A 224 5.95 -3.25 -9.84
C THR A 224 6.70 -2.36 -8.86
N CYS A 225 7.29 -2.92 -7.80
CA CYS A 225 7.91 -2.13 -6.74
C CYS A 225 9.42 -1.96 -6.93
N ASP A 226 9.95 -0.82 -6.47
CA ASP A 226 11.39 -0.57 -6.34
C ASP A 226 11.90 -1.02 -4.97
N THR A 227 11.15 -0.70 -3.92
CA THR A 227 11.45 -1.06 -2.53
C THR A 227 10.23 -1.70 -1.87
N VAL A 228 10.46 -2.51 -0.86
CA VAL A 228 9.40 -3.25 -0.17
C VAL A 228 9.56 -3.11 1.34
N ALA A 229 8.45 -2.87 2.03
CA ALA A 229 8.31 -2.92 3.47
C ALA A 229 7.35 -4.05 3.84
N VAL A 230 7.85 -5.07 4.52
CA VAL A 230 7.05 -6.22 4.99
C VAL A 230 6.52 -5.89 6.37
N MET A 231 5.20 -5.94 6.52
CA MET A 231 4.50 -5.50 7.73
C MET A 231 3.82 -6.67 8.45
N TYR A 232 4.03 -6.78 9.76
CA TYR A 232 3.42 -7.79 10.62
C TYR A 232 3.01 -7.17 11.96
N CYS A 233 1.77 -7.38 12.40
CA CYS A 233 1.22 -6.87 13.68
C CYS A 233 1.55 -5.39 13.96
N GLY A 234 1.35 -4.54 12.97
CA GLY A 234 1.56 -3.08 13.11
C GLY A 234 2.99 -2.61 12.94
N GLN A 235 3.95 -3.48 12.67
CA GLN A 235 5.38 -3.16 12.57
C GLN A 235 5.96 -3.54 11.21
N ILE A 236 6.97 -2.81 10.74
CA ILE A 236 7.80 -3.26 9.62
C ILE A 236 8.83 -4.23 10.16
N VAL A 237 8.77 -5.49 9.71
CA VAL A 237 9.66 -6.56 10.13
C VAL A 237 10.86 -6.73 9.19
N GLU A 238 10.73 -6.31 7.93
CA GLU A 238 11.83 -6.30 6.96
C GLU A 238 11.58 -5.25 5.89
N THR A 239 12.65 -4.58 5.41
CA THR A 239 12.61 -3.66 4.29
C THR A 239 13.89 -3.74 3.48
N ALA A 240 13.77 -3.75 2.15
CA ALA A 240 14.89 -3.74 1.21
C ALA A 240 14.43 -3.27 -0.18
N ASP A 241 15.36 -3.12 -1.14
CA ASP A 241 14.99 -3.12 -2.54
C ASP A 241 14.37 -4.48 -2.91
N VAL A 242 13.53 -4.49 -3.94
CA VAL A 242 12.74 -5.68 -4.31
C VAL A 242 13.64 -6.90 -4.60
N LYS A 243 14.75 -6.72 -5.32
CA LYS A 243 15.66 -7.82 -5.69
C LYS A 243 16.34 -8.41 -4.47
N THR A 244 16.83 -7.56 -3.58
CA THR A 244 17.44 -7.96 -2.31
C THR A 244 16.45 -8.72 -1.45
N LEU A 245 15.23 -8.22 -1.30
CA LEU A 245 14.22 -8.87 -0.48
C LEU A 245 13.89 -10.29 -0.99
N PHE A 246 13.70 -10.46 -2.29
CA PHE A 246 13.34 -11.74 -2.90
C PHE A 246 14.49 -12.75 -2.93
N ASN A 247 15.73 -12.29 -3.12
CA ASN A 247 16.89 -13.17 -3.19
C ASN A 247 17.52 -13.46 -1.82
N HIS A 248 17.40 -12.52 -0.86
CA HIS A 248 18.09 -12.59 0.43
C HIS A 248 17.17 -12.23 1.61
N PRO A 249 15.96 -12.84 1.75
CA PRO A 249 15.09 -12.54 2.89
C PRO A 249 15.79 -12.86 4.21
N ARG A 250 15.69 -11.98 5.19
CA ARG A 250 16.32 -12.13 6.52
C ARG A 250 15.31 -12.44 7.62
N HIS A 251 14.09 -11.97 7.48
CA HIS A 251 13.05 -12.27 8.46
C HIS A 251 12.30 -13.58 8.09
N PRO A 252 12.13 -14.54 9.03
CA PRO A 252 11.44 -15.80 8.77
C PRO A 252 10.00 -15.63 8.24
N TYR A 253 9.30 -14.57 8.65
CA TYR A 253 7.98 -14.24 8.12
C TYR A 253 8.03 -13.90 6.62
N THR A 254 8.98 -13.06 6.20
CA THR A 254 9.19 -12.71 4.78
C THR A 254 9.44 -13.96 3.95
N LYS A 255 10.29 -14.85 4.45
CA LYS A 255 10.55 -16.15 3.81
C LYS A 255 9.29 -17.00 3.71
N GLY A 256 8.49 -17.06 4.78
CA GLY A 256 7.22 -17.79 4.79
C GLY A 256 6.22 -17.26 3.76
N LEU A 257 6.12 -15.92 3.61
CA LEU A 257 5.30 -15.29 2.57
C LEU A 257 5.77 -15.68 1.16
N MET A 258 7.09 -15.69 0.91
CA MET A 258 7.66 -16.08 -0.38
C MET A 258 7.47 -17.56 -0.68
N ASP A 259 7.55 -18.43 0.32
CA ASP A 259 7.33 -19.87 0.15
C ASP A 259 5.87 -20.22 -0.14
N SER A 260 4.93 -19.33 0.19
CA SER A 260 3.51 -19.49 -0.15
C SER A 260 3.16 -19.05 -1.59
N ILE A 261 4.10 -18.45 -2.35
CA ILE A 261 3.88 -18.13 -3.77
C ILE A 261 3.92 -19.42 -4.58
N PRO A 262 2.91 -19.68 -5.46
CA PRO A 262 2.95 -20.81 -6.37
C PRO A 262 4.18 -20.76 -7.30
N SER A 263 5.06 -21.74 -7.23
CA SER A 263 6.15 -21.88 -8.19
C SER A 263 5.75 -22.88 -9.28
N PHE A 264 5.81 -22.45 -10.56
CA PHE A 264 5.74 -23.36 -11.67
C PHE A 264 7.13 -23.96 -11.91
N ASP A 265 7.23 -25.28 -11.92
CA ASP A 265 8.44 -25.95 -12.39
C ASP A 265 8.43 -25.94 -13.91
N SER A 266 9.29 -25.08 -14.50
CA SER A 266 9.42 -24.94 -15.95
C SER A 266 9.95 -26.21 -16.64
N THR A 267 10.49 -27.18 -15.88
CA THR A 267 11.08 -28.41 -16.41
C THR A 267 10.10 -29.56 -16.47
N THR A 268 9.11 -29.64 -15.58
CA THR A 268 8.19 -30.79 -15.50
C THR A 268 6.75 -30.45 -15.88
N GLY A 269 6.39 -29.18 -16.01
CA GLY A 269 5.01 -28.75 -16.32
C GLY A 269 3.96 -29.12 -15.24
N HIS A 270 4.38 -29.73 -14.16
CA HIS A 270 3.51 -30.08 -13.04
C HIS A 270 3.58 -29.05 -11.91
N LYS A 271 2.42 -28.75 -11.30
CA LYS A 271 2.35 -27.99 -10.06
C LYS A 271 3.19 -28.74 -9.01
N LYS A 272 4.29 -28.12 -8.56
CA LYS A 272 5.04 -28.65 -7.41
C LYS A 272 4.11 -28.72 -6.21
N ASP A 273 4.36 -29.71 -5.37
CA ASP A 273 3.70 -30.08 -4.13
C ASP A 273 2.98 -28.95 -3.37
N ARG A 274 2.05 -29.38 -2.47
CA ARG A 274 1.26 -28.55 -1.58
C ARG A 274 1.95 -27.24 -1.21
N LEU A 275 1.31 -26.08 -1.51
CA LEU A 275 1.83 -24.76 -1.16
C LEU A 275 2.19 -24.75 0.32
N LYS A 276 3.40 -24.30 0.64
CA LYS A 276 3.81 -24.08 2.03
C LYS A 276 3.01 -22.89 2.57
N THR A 277 2.29 -23.08 3.63
CA THR A 277 1.59 -22.01 4.34
C THR A 277 2.33 -21.68 5.62
N ILE A 278 2.26 -20.43 6.06
CA ILE A 278 2.74 -20.04 7.39
C ILE A 278 1.75 -20.61 8.40
N GLU A 279 2.19 -21.59 9.20
CA GLU A 279 1.34 -22.24 10.19
C GLU A 279 0.92 -21.28 11.31
N GLY A 280 -0.22 -21.56 11.95
CA GLY A 280 -0.78 -20.77 13.03
C GLY A 280 -1.55 -19.53 12.56
N MET A 281 -2.13 -18.80 13.50
CA MET A 281 -2.91 -17.59 13.27
C MET A 281 -2.10 -16.35 13.65
N VAL A 282 -2.38 -15.22 12.98
CA VAL A 282 -1.86 -13.90 13.39
C VAL A 282 -2.41 -13.60 14.79
N PRO A 283 -1.55 -13.25 15.77
CA PRO A 283 -2.02 -12.93 17.10
C PRO A 283 -2.90 -11.67 17.09
N SER A 284 -3.86 -11.64 18.01
CA SER A 284 -4.68 -10.45 18.23
C SER A 284 -3.81 -9.30 18.72
N LEU A 285 -4.05 -8.08 18.23
CA LEU A 285 -3.36 -6.89 18.73
C LEU A 285 -3.64 -6.58 20.23
N PHE A 286 -4.64 -7.23 20.83
CA PHE A 286 -4.90 -7.17 22.28
C PHE A 286 -4.01 -8.11 23.09
N ASP A 287 -3.54 -9.19 22.47
CA ASP A 287 -2.87 -10.31 23.16
C ASP A 287 -1.53 -10.62 22.46
N LEU A 288 -0.75 -9.57 22.13
CA LEU A 288 0.56 -9.74 21.54
C LEU A 288 1.51 -10.41 22.54
N PRO A 289 2.31 -11.40 22.12
CA PRO A 289 3.27 -12.05 22.99
C PRO A 289 4.36 -11.05 23.41
N ALA A 290 4.93 -11.24 24.59
CA ALA A 290 6.12 -10.52 25.00
C ALA A 290 7.31 -10.91 24.08
N GLY A 291 8.05 -9.93 23.57
CA GLY A 291 9.18 -10.16 22.65
C GLY A 291 8.77 -10.07 21.19
N CYS A 292 9.19 -11.02 20.36
CA CYS A 292 8.91 -11.02 18.94
C CYS A 292 7.44 -11.41 18.66
N ASN A 293 6.68 -10.56 18.00
CA ASN A 293 5.27 -10.82 17.67
C ASN A 293 5.08 -12.03 16.76
N PHE A 294 6.11 -12.45 16.02
CA PHE A 294 6.07 -13.63 15.14
C PHE A 294 6.53 -14.93 15.84
N GLN A 295 6.94 -14.91 17.11
CA GLN A 295 7.58 -16.04 17.79
C GLN A 295 6.81 -17.36 17.74
N ASP A 296 5.48 -17.34 17.85
CA ASP A 296 4.65 -18.54 17.90
C ASP A 296 4.44 -19.22 16.52
N ARG A 297 4.77 -18.49 15.44
CA ARG A 297 4.70 -18.97 14.05
C ARG A 297 6.08 -19.14 13.42
N CYS A 298 7.14 -18.81 14.16
CA CYS A 298 8.50 -18.74 13.64
C CYS A 298 9.20 -20.10 13.73
N VAL A 299 9.63 -20.63 12.58
CA VAL A 299 10.44 -21.87 12.50
C VAL A 299 11.85 -21.70 13.09
N ASN A 300 12.32 -20.44 13.21
CA ASN A 300 13.64 -20.07 13.73
C ASN A 300 13.58 -19.43 15.13
N VAL A 301 12.52 -19.67 15.89
CA VAL A 301 12.36 -19.08 17.22
C VAL A 301 13.48 -19.50 18.17
N THR A 302 13.99 -18.53 18.94
CA THR A 302 14.98 -18.75 20.01
C THR A 302 14.43 -18.20 21.32
N GLU A 303 15.13 -18.46 22.44
CA GLU A 303 14.76 -17.90 23.75
C GLU A 303 14.77 -16.36 23.75
N GLN A 304 15.67 -15.74 22.99
CA GLN A 304 15.72 -14.28 22.82
C GLN A 304 14.43 -13.71 22.23
N CYS A 305 13.70 -14.49 21.43
CA CYS A 305 12.42 -14.08 20.85
C CYS A 305 11.28 -14.08 21.89
N ARG A 306 11.45 -14.73 23.06
CA ARG A 306 10.42 -14.99 24.08
C ARG A 306 10.48 -14.04 25.28
N GLY A 307 10.62 -12.74 25.02
CA GLY A 307 10.26 -11.71 26.00
C GLY A 307 11.36 -11.03 26.79
N SER A 308 12.54 -11.58 26.93
CA SER A 308 13.60 -10.98 27.79
C SER A 308 14.22 -9.70 27.24
N LEU A 309 14.15 -9.48 25.93
CA LEU A 309 14.77 -8.34 25.23
C LEU A 309 13.76 -7.33 24.65
N GLY A 310 12.43 -7.53 24.88
CA GLY A 310 11.38 -6.75 24.23
C GLY A 310 11.20 -7.10 22.75
N GLU A 311 10.55 -6.21 22.00
CA GLU A 311 10.35 -6.38 20.55
C GLU A 311 11.67 -6.18 19.78
N PRO A 312 11.94 -7.00 18.72
CA PRO A 312 13.12 -6.78 17.89
C PRO A 312 12.98 -5.45 17.11
N MET A 313 14.05 -4.67 17.09
CA MET A 313 14.09 -3.42 16.33
C MET A 313 14.65 -3.64 14.92
N LEU A 314 14.20 -2.79 13.98
CA LEU A 314 14.69 -2.78 12.61
C LEU A 314 16.17 -2.37 12.61
N ARG A 315 17.05 -3.25 12.14
CA ARG A 315 18.51 -3.03 12.07
C ARG A 315 19.06 -3.35 10.69
N GLU A 316 20.16 -2.68 10.31
CA GLU A 316 20.85 -2.94 9.04
C GLU A 316 21.34 -4.40 8.98
N MET A 317 21.19 -5.00 7.82
CA MET A 317 21.74 -6.31 7.45
C MET A 317 23.01 -6.12 6.62
N GLU A 318 23.54 -7.20 6.08
CA GLU A 318 24.82 -7.19 5.36
C GLU A 318 24.75 -6.42 4.01
N LEU A 319 23.57 -6.40 3.37
CA LEU A 319 23.36 -5.71 2.12
C LEU A 319 22.88 -4.26 2.35
N PRO A 320 23.31 -3.29 1.53
CA PRO A 320 22.92 -1.90 1.69
C PRO A 320 21.41 -1.70 1.67
N GLN A 321 20.90 -0.83 2.56
CA GLN A 321 19.47 -0.50 2.68
C GLN A 321 18.57 -1.71 2.98
N HIS A 322 19.15 -2.83 3.38
CA HIS A 322 18.42 -4.00 3.83
C HIS A 322 18.34 -4.02 5.35
N ARG A 323 17.13 -3.96 5.91
CA ARG A 323 16.90 -3.95 7.36
C ARG A 323 15.91 -5.04 7.74
N ALA A 324 16.16 -5.66 8.88
CA ALA A 324 15.24 -6.65 9.46
C ALA A 324 15.11 -6.50 10.98
N ALA A 325 13.89 -6.69 11.48
CA ALA A 325 13.56 -6.70 12.90
C ALA A 325 13.52 -8.15 13.40
N CYS A 326 14.68 -8.77 13.55
CA CYS A 326 14.80 -10.17 13.96
C CYS A 326 15.98 -10.38 14.88
N PHE A 327 15.80 -11.15 15.98
CA PHE A 327 16.90 -11.56 16.87
C PHE A 327 17.77 -12.64 16.26
N ASN A 328 17.17 -13.53 15.44
CA ASN A 328 17.82 -14.63 14.75
C ASN A 328 17.52 -14.61 13.26
N PRO A 329 18.08 -13.63 12.49
CA PRO A 329 17.81 -13.53 11.05
C PRO A 329 18.30 -14.78 10.32
N LEU A 330 17.63 -15.09 9.21
CA LEU A 330 18.03 -16.16 8.33
C LEU A 330 19.45 -15.91 7.84
N LYS A 331 20.32 -16.92 7.96
CA LYS A 331 21.63 -16.93 7.31
C LYS A 331 21.44 -17.11 5.81
N GLU A 332 22.47 -16.85 5.01
CA GLU A 332 22.40 -16.85 3.54
C GLU A 332 21.42 -17.87 2.98
N PHE A 333 20.50 -17.39 2.17
CA PHE A 333 19.53 -18.18 1.45
C PHE A 333 19.85 -18.04 -0.03
N GLU A 334 20.09 -19.15 -0.73
CA GLU A 334 20.05 -19.15 -2.19
C GLU A 334 18.61 -18.88 -2.59
N GLY A 335 18.31 -17.64 -2.92
CA GLY A 335 17.00 -17.20 -3.35
C GLY A 335 16.57 -17.91 -4.62
N LYS A 336 15.28 -18.08 -4.81
CA LYS A 336 14.73 -18.34 -6.13
C LYS A 336 14.96 -17.04 -6.91
N GLY A 337 16.01 -16.99 -7.77
CA GLY A 337 16.31 -15.80 -8.56
C GLY A 337 15.06 -15.25 -9.24
N LEU A 338 14.86 -13.91 -9.15
CA LEU A 338 13.91 -13.16 -9.98
C LEU A 338 14.42 -13.15 -11.42
#